data_d48f18049e358c082d873328d8c766ff
#
_entry.id   d48f18049e358c082d873328d8c766ff
#
_cell.length_a   1.000
_cell.length_b   1.000
_cell.length_c   1.000
_cell.angle_alpha   90.00
_cell.angle_beta   90.00
_cell.angle_gamma   90.00
#
_symmetry.space_group_name_H-M   'P 1'
#
loop_
_entity.id
_entity.type
_entity.pdbx_description
1 polymer ?
#
loop_
_entity_poly.entity_id
_entity_poly.type
_entity_poly.pdbx_seq_one_letter_code
_entity_poly.pdbx_strand_id
1 'polypeptide(L)'
;MPSILIESAKILVNHQLTTANILIDDGKIKQISKLKPSSPPDSKINASHLIALPGMIDAHVHLRDLELSYKETFETGTQAAAVGGYTTVFDMPNTRPPTTTSGRLGEKITHAEGRLYSNVAFQASLTIDETELGRMAKQGAIAFKLYLNKALETFDSSDVSSLTKALRAAKKNNALVTVHAEDGDMIRRIQRQNIQRGRTSVRDFLNAHPSQAEAVAVRRIVGLSRQIGVRIHICHTTLPSSVKLVRTTPTASCEASAQHLLLNTRAFRKFGTLAICVPPIRTEPERSGLWRLFSHGDVDMLASDHAPHTIEEKTRTDTFQAASGIPGLETSLPLMLTQVSRGKLSLTRLIEVAATRPAQIFHLTNKGALREQFDADIVLVDPKAKSIVDPKKFLSKAKYTPFKGFRCTGAVACTIVNGVLVAEAGKIVGQAAGQVIRAT
;
A
#
# COMPACT_ATOMS: atom_id res chain seq x y z
N MET A 1 -14.96 -18.21 -17.51
CA MET A 1 -15.49 -17.93 -16.16
C MET A 1 -16.95 -17.58 -16.24
N PRO A 2 -17.79 -17.79 -15.20
CA PRO A 2 -19.20 -17.36 -15.25
C PRO A 2 -19.28 -15.84 -15.42
N SER A 3 -20.27 -15.40 -16.18
CA SER A 3 -20.54 -13.98 -16.42
C SER A 3 -21.29 -13.35 -15.22
N ILE A 4 -20.94 -12.12 -14.88
CA ILE A 4 -21.58 -11.36 -13.79
C ILE A 4 -22.11 -10.05 -14.32
N LEU A 5 -23.34 -9.71 -14.01
CA LEU A 5 -23.92 -8.40 -14.26
C LEU A 5 -24.05 -7.61 -12.94
N ILE A 6 -23.31 -6.52 -12.83
CA ILE A 6 -23.52 -5.51 -11.79
C ILE A 6 -24.60 -4.56 -12.30
N GLU A 7 -25.82 -4.65 -11.73
CA GLU A 7 -26.96 -3.85 -12.17
C GLU A 7 -27.06 -2.51 -11.43
N SER A 8 -27.24 -1.44 -12.21
CA SER A 8 -27.61 -0.10 -11.72
C SER A 8 -26.60 0.54 -10.74
N ALA A 9 -25.31 0.18 -10.85
CA ALA A 9 -24.25 0.80 -10.05
C ALA A 9 -24.06 2.27 -10.45
N LYS A 10 -23.71 3.11 -9.49
CA LYS A 10 -23.20 4.44 -9.80
C LYS A 10 -21.70 4.35 -10.12
N ILE A 11 -21.30 4.90 -11.26
CA ILE A 11 -19.91 5.01 -11.70
C ILE A 11 -19.51 6.47 -11.85
N LEU A 12 -18.24 6.79 -11.70
CA LEU A 12 -17.73 8.15 -11.89
C LEU A 12 -17.37 8.36 -13.36
N VAL A 13 -18.09 9.24 -14.05
CA VAL A 13 -17.83 9.65 -15.44
C VAL A 13 -17.71 11.18 -15.48
N ASN A 14 -16.60 11.70 -15.96
CA ASN A 14 -16.35 13.15 -16.05
C ASN A 14 -16.66 13.89 -14.72
N HIS A 15 -16.17 13.35 -13.60
CA HIS A 15 -16.38 13.87 -12.24
C HIS A 15 -17.84 13.83 -11.72
N GLN A 16 -18.75 13.18 -12.42
CA GLN A 16 -20.16 13.04 -12.04
C GLN A 16 -20.55 11.57 -11.85
N LEU A 17 -21.38 11.27 -10.86
CA LEU A 17 -21.91 9.94 -10.63
C LEU A 17 -23.06 9.67 -11.63
N THR A 18 -22.89 8.67 -12.45
CA THR A 18 -23.87 8.21 -13.47
C THR A 18 -24.23 6.77 -13.20
N THR A 19 -25.51 6.41 -13.34
CA THR A 19 -25.95 5.01 -13.21
C THR A 19 -25.61 4.22 -14.47
N ALA A 20 -25.00 3.05 -14.30
CA ALA A 20 -24.67 2.12 -15.38
C ALA A 20 -24.75 0.66 -14.92
N ASN A 21 -24.88 -0.23 -15.87
CA ASN A 21 -24.68 -1.66 -15.71
C ASN A 21 -23.26 -2.01 -16.15
N ILE A 22 -22.61 -2.93 -15.44
CA ILE A 22 -21.28 -3.43 -15.80
C ILE A 22 -21.41 -4.93 -16.02
N LEU A 23 -21.17 -5.37 -17.26
CA LEU A 23 -21.11 -6.79 -17.61
C LEU A 23 -19.66 -7.25 -17.52
N ILE A 24 -19.44 -8.27 -16.74
CA ILE A 24 -18.17 -8.99 -16.60
C ILE A 24 -18.31 -10.31 -17.33
N ASP A 25 -17.32 -10.66 -18.15
CA ASP A 25 -17.27 -11.93 -18.86
C ASP A 25 -15.79 -12.31 -19.03
N ASP A 26 -15.49 -13.57 -18.79
CA ASP A 26 -14.12 -14.12 -18.85
C ASP A 26 -13.05 -13.27 -18.12
N GLY A 27 -13.39 -12.83 -16.92
CA GLY A 27 -12.47 -12.07 -16.06
C GLY A 27 -12.24 -10.62 -16.48
N LYS A 28 -12.94 -10.13 -17.53
CA LYS A 28 -12.81 -8.78 -18.08
C LYS A 28 -14.11 -7.99 -17.95
N ILE A 29 -13.99 -6.67 -17.90
CA ILE A 29 -15.12 -5.77 -18.07
C ILE A 29 -15.48 -5.80 -19.56
N LYS A 30 -16.55 -6.50 -19.91
CA LYS A 30 -17.00 -6.64 -21.30
C LYS A 30 -17.75 -5.42 -21.80
N GLN A 31 -18.61 -4.85 -20.95
CA GLN A 31 -19.46 -3.72 -21.32
C GLN A 31 -19.78 -2.85 -20.11
N ILE A 32 -19.79 -1.54 -20.31
CA ILE A 32 -20.34 -0.55 -19.37
C ILE A 32 -21.42 0.23 -20.10
N SER A 33 -22.70 0.05 -19.71
CA SER A 33 -23.83 0.59 -20.46
C SER A 33 -25.00 0.94 -19.54
N LYS A 34 -25.89 1.86 -19.99
CA LYS A 34 -27.20 2.06 -19.35
C LYS A 34 -28.18 0.95 -19.69
N LEU A 35 -27.98 0.26 -20.81
CA LEU A 35 -28.81 -0.83 -21.28
C LEU A 35 -28.44 -2.15 -20.60
N LYS A 36 -29.39 -3.05 -20.45
CA LYS A 36 -29.12 -4.42 -20.03
C LYS A 36 -28.47 -5.20 -21.16
N PRO A 37 -27.65 -6.21 -20.87
CA PRO A 37 -27.07 -7.07 -21.91
C PRO A 37 -28.19 -7.84 -22.63
N SER A 38 -27.94 -8.14 -23.90
CA SER A 38 -28.87 -8.89 -24.75
C SER A 38 -29.04 -10.36 -24.33
N SER A 39 -27.97 -10.94 -23.78
CA SER A 39 -27.96 -12.31 -23.25
C SER A 39 -28.00 -12.29 -21.72
N PRO A 40 -28.74 -13.22 -21.08
CA PRO A 40 -28.78 -13.29 -19.63
C PRO A 40 -27.40 -13.66 -19.08
N PRO A 41 -26.92 -12.98 -18.04
CA PRO A 41 -25.68 -13.35 -17.34
C PRO A 41 -25.93 -14.55 -16.41
N ASP A 42 -24.85 -15.26 -16.05
CA ASP A 42 -24.94 -16.40 -15.12
C ASP A 42 -25.31 -15.95 -13.69
N SER A 43 -24.90 -14.73 -13.30
CA SER A 43 -25.24 -14.17 -11.98
C SER A 43 -25.42 -12.65 -12.06
N LYS A 44 -26.08 -12.10 -11.02
CA LYS A 44 -26.37 -10.65 -10.94
C LYS A 44 -26.09 -10.13 -9.54
N ILE A 45 -25.54 -8.92 -9.47
CA ILE A 45 -25.35 -8.14 -8.25
C ILE A 45 -26.17 -6.86 -8.36
N ASN A 46 -27.19 -6.68 -7.53
CA ASN A 46 -27.94 -5.43 -7.46
C ASN A 46 -27.10 -4.35 -6.76
N ALA A 47 -26.65 -3.36 -7.51
CA ALA A 47 -25.81 -2.28 -7.01
C ALA A 47 -26.50 -0.90 -7.04
N SER A 48 -27.84 -0.85 -7.02
CA SER A 48 -28.62 0.40 -7.19
C SER A 48 -28.32 1.49 -6.14
N HIS A 49 -27.82 1.12 -4.97
CA HIS A 49 -27.38 2.04 -3.90
C HIS A 49 -25.85 2.12 -3.74
N LEU A 50 -25.10 1.38 -4.55
CA LEU A 50 -23.65 1.28 -4.47
C LEU A 50 -22.95 2.15 -5.52
N ILE A 51 -21.71 2.47 -5.22
CA ILE A 51 -20.79 3.09 -6.18
C ILE A 51 -19.79 2.01 -6.58
N ALA A 52 -19.66 1.76 -7.89
CA ALA A 52 -18.60 0.91 -8.43
C ALA A 52 -17.35 1.77 -8.67
N LEU A 53 -16.24 1.32 -8.12
CA LEU A 53 -14.91 1.90 -8.27
C LEU A 53 -13.99 0.87 -8.91
N PRO A 54 -12.93 1.27 -9.63
CA PRO A 54 -11.87 0.33 -9.98
C PRO A 54 -11.32 -0.29 -8.69
N GLY A 55 -10.91 -1.54 -8.74
CA GLY A 55 -10.26 -2.20 -7.61
C GLY A 55 -9.08 -1.39 -7.10
N MET A 56 -8.99 -1.19 -5.79
CA MET A 56 -7.90 -0.45 -5.19
C MET A 56 -6.57 -1.20 -5.33
N ILE A 57 -5.48 -0.46 -5.52
CA ILE A 57 -4.11 -0.96 -5.65
C ILE A 57 -3.30 -0.42 -4.48
N ASP A 58 -2.75 -1.30 -3.66
CA ASP A 58 -1.86 -0.93 -2.56
C ASP A 58 -0.41 -1.29 -2.92
N ALA A 59 0.39 -0.28 -3.21
CA ALA A 59 1.78 -0.48 -3.65
C ALA A 59 2.77 -0.80 -2.51
N HIS A 60 2.30 -0.90 -1.26
CA HIS A 60 3.16 -1.07 -0.10
C HIS A 60 2.50 -1.90 1.00
N VAL A 61 2.74 -3.21 0.97
CA VAL A 61 2.28 -4.12 2.03
C VAL A 61 3.38 -5.10 2.45
N HIS A 62 3.28 -5.63 3.66
CA HIS A 62 4.15 -6.66 4.19
C HIS A 62 3.30 -7.89 4.53
N LEU A 63 3.11 -8.78 3.58
CA LEU A 63 2.33 -10.01 3.75
C LEU A 63 3.06 -11.06 4.60
N ARG A 64 4.31 -10.78 4.95
CA ARG A 64 5.14 -11.63 5.82
C ARG A 64 5.37 -13.02 5.22
N ASP A 65 4.50 -13.98 5.55
CA ASP A 65 4.52 -15.40 5.15
C ASP A 65 5.90 -16.08 5.33
N LEU A 66 6.12 -17.23 4.74
CA LEU A 66 7.34 -18.02 4.91
C LEU A 66 7.64 -18.23 6.40
N GLU A 67 8.88 -17.96 6.86
CA GLU A 67 9.25 -18.04 8.28
C GLU A 67 8.55 -17.00 9.17
N LEU A 68 7.92 -15.98 8.57
CA LEU A 68 7.14 -14.96 9.28
C LEU A 68 5.62 -15.23 9.25
N SER A 69 5.19 -16.41 8.79
CA SER A 69 3.79 -16.82 8.66
C SER A 69 2.99 -16.71 9.97
N TYR A 70 3.65 -16.71 11.12
CA TYR A 70 2.99 -16.49 12.41
C TYR A 70 2.45 -15.06 12.56
N LYS A 71 3.00 -14.07 11.83
CA LYS A 71 2.52 -12.66 11.81
C LYS A 71 1.43 -12.43 10.79
N GLU A 72 1.58 -13.00 9.60
CA GLU A 72 0.65 -12.90 8.47
C GLU A 72 1.02 -13.96 7.43
N THR A 73 0.06 -14.34 6.55
CA THR A 73 0.31 -15.21 5.40
C THR A 73 -0.18 -14.54 4.12
N PHE A 74 0.25 -15.03 2.96
CA PHE A 74 -0.31 -14.56 1.69
C PHE A 74 -1.81 -14.74 1.65
N GLU A 75 -2.33 -15.84 2.19
CA GLU A 75 -3.76 -16.09 2.28
C GLU A 75 -4.47 -15.07 3.16
N THR A 76 -4.10 -14.95 4.45
CA THR A 76 -4.79 -14.05 5.39
C THR A 76 -4.61 -12.58 5.03
N GLY A 77 -3.43 -12.19 4.54
CA GLY A 77 -3.16 -10.83 4.10
C GLY A 77 -3.93 -10.44 2.83
N THR A 78 -4.07 -11.36 1.85
CA THR A 78 -4.88 -11.09 0.66
C THR A 78 -6.38 -11.20 0.91
N GLN A 79 -6.84 -11.98 1.90
CA GLN A 79 -8.20 -11.91 2.42
C GLN A 79 -8.48 -10.54 3.05
N ALA A 80 -7.57 -10.05 3.89
CA ALA A 80 -7.66 -8.70 4.47
C ALA A 80 -7.67 -7.60 3.40
N ALA A 81 -6.88 -7.76 2.33
CA ALA A 81 -6.90 -6.88 1.17
C ALA A 81 -8.26 -6.90 0.47
N ALA A 82 -8.79 -8.08 0.17
CA ALA A 82 -10.08 -8.24 -0.51
C ALA A 82 -11.23 -7.59 0.28
N VAL A 83 -11.36 -7.87 1.58
CA VAL A 83 -12.42 -7.23 2.40
C VAL A 83 -12.19 -5.73 2.58
N GLY A 84 -10.94 -5.26 2.46
CA GLY A 84 -10.57 -3.85 2.45
C GLY A 84 -10.81 -3.14 1.12
N GLY A 85 -11.22 -3.85 0.05
CA GLY A 85 -11.46 -3.29 -1.29
C GLY A 85 -10.21 -3.21 -2.17
N TYR A 86 -9.12 -3.85 -1.77
CA TYR A 86 -7.90 -3.93 -2.56
C TYR A 86 -7.89 -5.20 -3.41
N THR A 87 -7.87 -5.02 -4.73
CA THR A 87 -7.80 -6.14 -5.69
C THR A 87 -6.36 -6.48 -6.09
N THR A 88 -5.43 -5.58 -5.80
CA THR A 88 -4.01 -5.75 -6.11
C THR A 88 -3.17 -5.14 -4.99
N VAL A 89 -2.17 -5.89 -4.52
CA VAL A 89 -1.23 -5.43 -3.47
C VAL A 89 0.21 -5.78 -3.85
N PHE A 90 1.18 -4.95 -3.42
CA PHE A 90 2.60 -5.19 -3.71
C PHE A 90 3.35 -5.53 -2.43
N ASP A 91 3.78 -6.79 -2.35
CA ASP A 91 4.46 -7.30 -1.17
C ASP A 91 5.94 -6.92 -1.15
N MET A 92 6.39 -6.42 -0.02
CA MET A 92 7.74 -5.97 0.24
C MET A 92 8.74 -7.14 0.38
N PRO A 93 10.05 -6.92 0.10
CA PRO A 93 11.03 -8.00 0.09
C PRO A 93 11.53 -8.45 1.47
N ASN A 94 11.09 -7.82 2.56
CA ASN A 94 11.57 -8.10 3.92
C ASN A 94 10.88 -9.28 4.60
N THR A 95 10.66 -10.34 3.86
CA THR A 95 10.29 -11.68 4.38
C THR A 95 11.49 -12.36 5.06
N ARG A 96 11.35 -13.55 5.56
CA ARG A 96 12.44 -14.46 5.95
C ARG A 96 12.31 -15.78 5.17
N PRO A 97 13.34 -16.10 4.37
CA PRO A 97 14.47 -15.25 3.97
C PRO A 97 14.03 -14.01 3.18
N PRO A 98 14.83 -12.90 3.15
CA PRO A 98 14.49 -11.71 2.36
C PRO A 98 14.64 -11.98 0.85
N THR A 99 13.83 -11.30 0.02
CA THR A 99 13.82 -11.46 -1.45
C THR A 99 15.00 -10.69 -2.07
N THR A 100 16.21 -11.23 -1.95
CA THR A 100 17.46 -10.60 -2.39
C THR A 100 18.07 -11.20 -3.65
N THR A 101 17.53 -12.33 -4.12
CA THR A 101 17.98 -13.03 -5.32
C THR A 101 16.81 -13.51 -6.16
N SER A 102 17.07 -13.83 -7.44
CA SER A 102 16.09 -14.40 -8.37
C SER A 102 15.59 -15.78 -7.89
N GLY A 103 16.45 -16.58 -7.27
CA GLY A 103 16.03 -17.86 -6.65
C GLY A 103 14.98 -17.63 -5.55
N ARG A 104 15.26 -16.71 -4.59
CA ARG A 104 14.32 -16.38 -3.51
C ARG A 104 13.03 -15.73 -4.01
N LEU A 105 13.10 -14.93 -5.09
CA LEU A 105 11.91 -14.38 -5.74
C LEU A 105 11.06 -15.51 -6.35
N GLY A 106 11.69 -16.46 -7.04
CA GLY A 106 11.00 -17.63 -7.63
C GLY A 106 10.32 -18.49 -6.58
N GLU A 107 11.01 -18.83 -5.50
CA GLU A 107 10.45 -19.57 -4.37
C GLU A 107 9.22 -18.85 -3.77
N LYS A 108 9.33 -17.54 -3.58
CA LYS A 108 8.24 -16.72 -3.03
C LYS A 108 7.02 -16.67 -3.97
N ILE A 109 7.24 -16.56 -5.28
CA ILE A 109 6.18 -16.62 -6.30
C ILE A 109 5.47 -17.97 -6.24
N THR A 110 6.21 -19.07 -6.33
CA THR A 110 5.65 -20.43 -6.29
C THR A 110 4.89 -20.69 -4.99
N HIS A 111 5.41 -20.19 -3.86
CA HIS A 111 4.72 -20.35 -2.57
C HIS A 111 3.40 -19.58 -2.47
N ALA A 112 3.25 -18.50 -3.22
CA ALA A 112 2.04 -17.69 -3.23
C ALA A 112 0.96 -18.21 -4.20
N GLU A 113 1.33 -18.88 -5.28
CA GLU A 113 0.40 -19.33 -6.32
C GLU A 113 -0.70 -20.23 -5.75
N GLY A 114 -1.95 -20.02 -6.21
CA GLY A 114 -3.14 -20.75 -5.78
C GLY A 114 -3.70 -20.37 -4.40
N ARG A 115 -3.08 -19.45 -3.66
CA ARG A 115 -3.46 -19.06 -2.29
C ARG A 115 -3.97 -17.62 -2.15
N LEU A 116 -4.04 -16.89 -3.26
CA LEU A 116 -4.25 -15.45 -3.26
C LEU A 116 -5.73 -15.08 -3.45
N TYR A 117 -6.27 -14.24 -2.58
CA TYR A 117 -7.62 -13.67 -2.71
C TYR A 117 -7.61 -12.29 -3.40
N SER A 118 -6.48 -11.60 -3.42
CA SER A 118 -6.22 -10.43 -4.25
C SER A 118 -4.95 -10.67 -5.06
N ASN A 119 -4.79 -9.98 -6.17
CA ASN A 119 -3.57 -10.05 -6.97
C ASN A 119 -2.37 -9.57 -6.16
N VAL A 120 -1.21 -10.22 -6.31
CA VAL A 120 0.02 -9.85 -5.62
C VAL A 120 1.14 -9.63 -6.62
N ALA A 121 1.77 -8.45 -6.57
CA ALA A 121 3.06 -8.22 -7.20
C ALA A 121 4.15 -8.25 -6.13
N PHE A 122 5.34 -8.76 -6.47
CA PHE A 122 6.45 -8.85 -5.54
C PHE A 122 7.50 -7.79 -5.82
N GLN A 123 7.94 -7.09 -4.78
CA GLN A 123 9.15 -6.28 -4.82
C GLN A 123 10.35 -7.14 -4.41
N ALA A 124 11.51 -6.88 -5.02
CA ALA A 124 12.79 -7.46 -4.64
C ALA A 124 13.67 -6.42 -3.94
N SER A 125 14.71 -6.85 -3.23
CA SER A 125 15.69 -5.94 -2.64
C SER A 125 16.58 -5.35 -3.73
N LEU A 126 16.86 -4.05 -3.64
CA LEU A 126 17.86 -3.42 -4.51
C LEU A 126 19.24 -4.01 -4.23
N THR A 127 20.02 -4.28 -5.27
CA THR A 127 21.37 -4.84 -5.19
C THR A 127 22.37 -4.07 -6.06
N ILE A 128 23.67 -4.17 -5.70
CA ILE A 128 24.78 -3.68 -6.54
C ILE A 128 25.16 -4.66 -7.67
N ASP A 129 24.69 -5.89 -7.61
CA ASP A 129 24.86 -6.89 -8.66
C ASP A 129 23.83 -6.64 -9.78
N GLU A 130 24.30 -6.02 -10.86
CA GLU A 130 23.50 -5.67 -12.02
C GLU A 130 22.90 -6.91 -12.71
N THR A 131 23.64 -8.00 -12.74
CA THR A 131 23.20 -9.26 -13.38
C THR A 131 22.04 -9.88 -12.61
N GLU A 132 22.16 -9.93 -11.29
CA GLU A 132 21.11 -10.48 -10.43
C GLU A 132 19.87 -9.58 -10.42
N LEU A 133 20.05 -8.25 -10.41
CA LEU A 133 18.95 -7.30 -10.56
C LEU A 133 18.21 -7.54 -11.88
N GLY A 134 18.94 -7.71 -12.98
CA GLY A 134 18.36 -8.02 -14.30
C GLY A 134 17.62 -9.36 -14.34
N ARG A 135 18.09 -10.39 -13.61
CA ARG A 135 17.39 -11.69 -13.48
C ARG A 135 16.07 -11.51 -12.74
N MET A 136 16.09 -10.81 -11.58
CA MET A 136 14.87 -10.52 -10.81
C MET A 136 13.86 -9.69 -11.59
N ALA A 137 14.33 -8.68 -12.36
CA ALA A 137 13.46 -7.88 -13.21
C ALA A 137 12.79 -8.75 -14.30
N LYS A 138 13.53 -9.59 -15.01
CA LYS A 138 13.00 -10.51 -16.02
C LYS A 138 12.03 -11.55 -15.42
N GLN A 139 12.21 -11.93 -14.17
CA GLN A 139 11.32 -12.85 -13.46
C GLN A 139 10.00 -12.18 -13.04
N GLY A 140 9.92 -10.83 -13.14
CA GLY A 140 8.72 -10.05 -12.91
C GLY A 140 8.68 -9.31 -11.58
N ALA A 141 9.84 -9.02 -10.97
CA ALA A 141 9.86 -8.08 -9.84
C ALA A 141 9.26 -6.73 -10.26
N ILE A 142 8.20 -6.28 -9.56
CA ILE A 142 7.47 -5.06 -9.93
C ILE A 142 8.29 -3.79 -9.64
N ALA A 143 9.16 -3.82 -8.65
CA ALA A 143 10.06 -2.75 -8.23
C ALA A 143 11.17 -3.30 -7.33
N PHE A 144 12.15 -2.45 -7.02
CA PHE A 144 13.28 -2.79 -6.16
C PHE A 144 13.31 -1.90 -4.91
N LYS A 145 13.17 -2.52 -3.74
CA LYS A 145 13.12 -1.82 -2.46
C LYS A 145 14.51 -1.47 -1.95
N LEU A 146 14.68 -0.21 -1.58
CA LEU A 146 15.83 0.35 -0.88
C LEU A 146 15.42 0.84 0.51
N TYR A 147 16.19 0.46 1.53
CA TYR A 147 16.08 1.02 2.88
C TYR A 147 17.33 1.86 3.19
N LEU A 148 17.16 3.16 3.44
CA LEU A 148 18.27 4.04 3.84
C LEU A 148 18.52 4.00 5.35
N ASN A 149 17.60 3.47 6.13
CA ASN A 149 17.73 3.35 7.59
C ASN A 149 18.33 2.02 8.06
N LYS A 150 18.34 0.99 7.21
CA LYS A 150 18.93 -0.33 7.51
C LYS A 150 19.32 -1.05 6.22
N ALA A 151 20.33 -1.91 6.28
CA ALA A 151 20.68 -2.81 5.19
C ALA A 151 19.71 -4.04 5.15
N LEU A 152 19.40 -4.53 3.96
CA LEU A 152 18.80 -5.84 3.69
C LEU A 152 19.84 -6.73 3.00
N GLU A 153 20.92 -7.07 3.69
CA GLU A 153 21.92 -8.08 3.28
C GLU A 153 22.55 -7.92 1.87
N THR A 154 22.25 -6.83 1.12
CA THR A 154 22.72 -6.68 -0.26
C THR A 154 23.89 -5.74 -0.39
N PHE A 155 23.87 -4.62 0.32
CA PHE A 155 24.94 -3.62 0.37
C PHE A 155 24.70 -2.59 1.47
N ASP A 156 25.75 -1.83 1.82
CA ASP A 156 25.62 -0.70 2.75
C ASP A 156 25.09 0.54 2.03
N SER A 157 23.84 0.92 2.29
CA SER A 157 23.20 2.10 1.70
C SER A 157 23.72 3.43 2.28
N SER A 158 24.52 3.42 3.36
CA SER A 158 25.19 4.61 3.89
C SER A 158 26.41 4.98 3.04
N ASP A 159 27.09 4.00 2.42
CA ASP A 159 28.16 4.23 1.46
C ASP A 159 27.61 4.79 0.13
N VAL A 160 28.01 6.02 -0.21
CA VAL A 160 27.53 6.73 -1.40
C VAL A 160 27.95 6.01 -2.69
N SER A 161 29.13 5.38 -2.71
CA SER A 161 29.63 4.65 -3.88
C SER A 161 28.76 3.44 -4.20
N SER A 162 28.51 2.59 -3.19
CA SER A 162 27.66 1.41 -3.29
C SER A 162 26.21 1.78 -3.64
N LEU A 163 25.66 2.82 -3.00
CA LEU A 163 24.32 3.32 -3.32
C LEU A 163 24.24 3.80 -4.77
N THR A 164 25.23 4.57 -5.25
CA THR A 164 25.28 5.05 -6.63
C THR A 164 25.37 3.90 -7.62
N LYS A 165 26.19 2.87 -7.33
CA LYS A 165 26.31 1.66 -8.14
C LYS A 165 24.97 0.92 -8.25
N ALA A 166 24.27 0.71 -7.13
CA ALA A 166 22.97 0.07 -7.12
C ALA A 166 21.90 0.85 -7.91
N LEU A 167 21.87 2.18 -7.79
CA LEU A 167 20.95 3.04 -8.54
C LEU A 167 21.25 3.04 -10.05
N ARG A 168 22.52 2.98 -10.45
CA ARG A 168 22.91 2.83 -11.87
C ARG A 168 22.48 1.47 -12.42
N ALA A 169 22.65 0.39 -11.65
CA ALA A 169 22.16 -0.94 -12.02
C ALA A 169 20.63 -0.94 -12.24
N ALA A 170 19.88 -0.28 -11.34
CA ALA A 170 18.43 -0.11 -11.51
C ALA A 170 18.07 0.69 -12.76
N LYS A 171 18.78 1.82 -13.02
CA LYS A 171 18.58 2.63 -14.25
C LYS A 171 18.79 1.83 -15.52
N LYS A 172 19.87 1.03 -15.58
CA LYS A 172 20.21 0.21 -16.75
C LYS A 172 19.14 -0.84 -17.05
N ASN A 173 18.49 -1.37 -16.02
CA ASN A 173 17.40 -2.35 -16.13
C ASN A 173 16.00 -1.69 -16.20
N ASN A 174 15.91 -0.37 -16.40
CA ASN A 174 14.64 0.40 -16.39
C ASN A 174 13.77 0.15 -15.15
N ALA A 175 14.36 -0.22 -14.04
CA ALA A 175 13.68 -0.59 -12.82
C ALA A 175 13.27 0.64 -11.99
N LEU A 176 12.09 0.57 -11.37
CA LEU A 176 11.65 1.53 -10.36
C LEU A 176 12.26 1.15 -9.00
N VAL A 177 12.83 2.13 -8.29
CA VAL A 177 13.34 1.93 -6.93
C VAL A 177 12.39 2.55 -5.92
N THR A 178 11.77 1.72 -5.05
CA THR A 178 10.93 2.18 -3.94
C THR A 178 11.81 2.39 -2.71
N VAL A 179 11.70 3.53 -2.04
CA VAL A 179 12.67 3.97 -1.04
C VAL A 179 12.03 4.25 0.31
N HIS A 180 12.44 3.53 1.34
CA HIS A 180 12.28 3.98 2.72
C HIS A 180 13.35 5.02 3.01
N ALA A 181 12.98 6.29 3.07
CA ALA A 181 13.91 7.41 3.11
C ALA A 181 14.00 8.04 4.51
N GLU A 182 14.73 7.41 5.41
CA GLU A 182 15.17 7.99 6.69
C GLU A 182 16.69 7.80 6.85
N ASP A 183 17.37 8.79 7.43
CA ASP A 183 18.81 8.74 7.73
C ASP A 183 19.08 7.79 8.91
N GLY A 184 19.55 6.58 8.59
CA GLY A 184 19.80 5.54 9.56
C GLY A 184 20.90 5.86 10.56
N ASP A 185 21.92 6.62 10.17
CA ASP A 185 23.02 6.99 11.10
C ASP A 185 22.55 7.98 12.14
N MET A 186 21.76 8.97 11.73
CA MET A 186 21.12 9.90 12.67
C MET A 186 20.23 9.17 13.67
N ILE A 187 19.36 8.29 13.19
CA ILE A 187 18.45 7.51 14.04
C ILE A 187 19.23 6.64 15.01
N ARG A 188 20.17 5.82 14.52
CA ARG A 188 20.98 4.92 15.35
C ARG A 188 21.77 5.66 16.42
N ARG A 189 22.33 6.84 16.08
CA ARG A 189 23.07 7.67 17.05
C ARG A 189 22.17 8.14 18.20
N ILE A 190 21.01 8.71 17.88
CA ILE A 190 20.08 9.22 18.91
C ILE A 190 19.49 8.05 19.73
N GLN A 191 19.14 6.95 19.09
CA GLN A 191 18.64 5.75 19.76
C GLN A 191 19.66 5.20 20.78
N ARG A 192 20.93 5.06 20.38
CA ARG A 192 22.01 4.61 21.30
C ARG A 192 22.15 5.55 22.50
N GLN A 193 22.16 6.86 22.28
CA GLN A 193 22.23 7.85 23.36
C GLN A 193 21.03 7.75 24.32
N ASN A 194 19.82 7.53 23.80
CA ASN A 194 18.62 7.35 24.64
C ASN A 194 18.72 6.07 25.47
N ILE A 195 19.09 4.93 24.87
CA ILE A 195 19.22 3.64 25.56
C ILE A 195 20.29 3.72 26.67
N GLN A 196 21.45 4.32 26.38
CA GLN A 196 22.53 4.49 27.39
C GLN A 196 22.08 5.32 28.60
N ARG A 197 21.09 6.19 28.43
CA ARG A 197 20.51 7.02 29.50
C ARG A 197 19.25 6.41 30.13
N GLY A 198 18.90 5.16 29.80
CA GLY A 198 17.70 4.50 30.29
C GLY A 198 16.39 5.10 29.76
N ARG A 199 16.44 5.86 28.64
CA ARG A 199 15.31 6.52 28.03
C ARG A 199 14.75 5.65 26.92
N THR A 200 13.68 4.90 27.21
CA THR A 200 13.09 3.90 26.30
C THR A 200 11.59 4.08 26.10
N SER A 201 11.05 5.25 26.46
CA SER A 201 9.64 5.56 26.28
C SER A 201 9.26 5.83 24.81
N VAL A 202 7.96 5.85 24.52
CA VAL A 202 7.44 6.28 23.20
C VAL A 202 7.95 7.67 22.80
N ARG A 203 8.08 8.59 23.75
CA ARG A 203 8.63 9.92 23.49
C ARG A 203 10.10 9.84 23.04
N ASP A 204 10.88 8.97 23.65
CA ASP A 204 12.30 8.78 23.32
C ASP A 204 12.45 8.12 21.95
N PHE A 205 11.56 7.19 21.59
CA PHE A 205 11.47 6.62 20.25
C PHE A 205 11.18 7.70 19.22
N LEU A 206 10.19 8.57 19.44
CA LEU A 206 9.86 9.69 18.53
C LEU A 206 11.05 10.65 18.37
N ASN A 207 11.76 10.95 19.46
CA ASN A 207 12.96 11.79 19.42
C ASN A 207 14.10 11.15 18.63
N ALA A 208 14.19 9.82 18.59
CA ALA A 208 15.17 9.08 17.80
C ALA A 208 14.85 9.06 16.29
N HIS A 209 13.61 9.36 15.90
CA HIS A 209 13.15 9.48 14.51
C HIS A 209 12.74 10.93 14.17
N PRO A 210 13.66 11.91 14.27
CA PRO A 210 13.33 13.31 14.00
C PRO A 210 12.93 13.53 12.54
N SER A 211 12.15 14.57 12.28
CA SER A 211 11.75 14.95 10.92
C SER A 211 12.96 15.20 9.99
N GLN A 212 14.09 15.67 10.55
CA GLN A 212 15.33 15.82 9.81
C GLN A 212 15.85 14.52 9.19
N ALA A 213 15.63 13.36 9.83
CA ALA A 213 16.09 12.08 9.29
C ALA A 213 15.40 11.76 7.95
N GLU A 214 14.10 12.04 7.81
CA GLU A 214 13.39 11.93 6.52
C GLU A 214 13.86 13.01 5.56
N ALA A 215 13.91 14.28 5.98
CA ALA A 215 14.23 15.39 5.09
C ALA A 215 15.63 15.27 4.45
N VAL A 216 16.63 14.83 5.21
CA VAL A 216 18.00 14.63 4.72
C VAL A 216 18.05 13.45 3.76
N ALA A 217 17.44 12.32 4.11
CA ALA A 217 17.42 11.13 3.29
C ALA A 217 16.69 11.34 1.96
N VAL A 218 15.51 12.00 1.99
CA VAL A 218 14.76 12.33 0.76
C VAL A 218 15.56 13.27 -0.13
N ARG A 219 16.22 14.31 0.43
CA ARG A 219 17.06 15.20 -0.35
C ARG A 219 18.24 14.46 -1.01
N ARG A 220 18.90 13.57 -0.28
CA ARG A 220 20.01 12.75 -0.77
C ARG A 220 19.58 11.88 -1.95
N ILE A 221 18.50 11.10 -1.78
CA ILE A 221 18.07 10.14 -2.80
C ILE A 221 17.47 10.81 -4.03
N VAL A 222 16.74 11.92 -3.86
CA VAL A 222 16.23 12.74 -4.96
C VAL A 222 17.38 13.37 -5.75
N GLY A 223 18.42 13.86 -5.07
CA GLY A 223 19.63 14.38 -5.73
C GLY A 223 20.31 13.32 -6.60
N LEU A 224 20.51 12.11 -6.08
CA LEU A 224 21.06 10.98 -6.83
C LEU A 224 20.15 10.56 -7.99
N SER A 225 18.82 10.52 -7.77
CA SER A 225 17.86 10.20 -8.83
C SER A 225 17.96 11.19 -10.00
N ARG A 226 18.03 12.49 -9.72
CA ARG A 226 18.22 13.54 -10.76
C ARG A 226 19.52 13.36 -11.53
N GLN A 227 20.62 13.11 -10.82
CA GLN A 227 21.96 12.96 -11.41
C GLN A 227 22.05 11.71 -12.30
N ILE A 228 21.47 10.59 -11.88
CA ILE A 228 21.55 9.30 -12.57
C ILE A 228 20.42 9.15 -13.60
N GLY A 229 19.29 9.83 -13.42
CA GLY A 229 18.07 9.66 -14.21
C GLY A 229 17.35 8.35 -13.91
N VAL A 230 17.47 7.80 -12.68
CA VAL A 230 16.77 6.61 -12.24
C VAL A 230 15.41 6.98 -11.65
N ARG A 231 14.37 6.21 -11.97
CA ARG A 231 13.04 6.41 -11.38
C ARG A 231 13.02 5.93 -9.93
N ILE A 232 12.52 6.78 -9.03
CA ILE A 232 12.35 6.45 -7.61
C ILE A 232 10.92 6.71 -7.14
N HIS A 233 10.49 5.96 -6.14
CA HIS A 233 9.25 6.19 -5.42
C HIS A 233 9.52 6.26 -3.92
N ILE A 234 9.22 7.41 -3.30
CA ILE A 234 9.42 7.60 -1.85
C ILE A 234 8.23 7.00 -1.12
N CYS A 235 8.48 5.96 -0.32
CA CYS A 235 7.47 5.28 0.47
C CYS A 235 7.01 6.16 1.64
N HIS A 236 5.75 5.97 2.07
CA HIS A 236 5.16 6.50 3.33
C HIS A 236 5.72 7.87 3.76
N THR A 237 5.75 8.84 2.84
CA THR A 237 6.24 10.21 3.10
C THR A 237 5.40 10.87 4.20
N THR A 238 6.06 11.49 5.20
CA THR A 238 5.39 12.11 6.33
C THR A 238 5.50 13.64 6.35
N LEU A 239 6.45 14.22 5.61
CA LEU A 239 6.75 15.64 5.65
C LEU A 239 6.25 16.41 4.42
N PRO A 240 5.58 17.55 4.60
CA PRO A 240 5.23 18.43 3.49
C PRO A 240 6.43 18.88 2.65
N SER A 241 7.59 19.08 3.26
CA SER A 241 8.82 19.47 2.56
C SER A 241 9.33 18.36 1.64
N SER A 242 9.25 17.10 2.07
CA SER A 242 9.60 15.92 1.26
C SER A 242 8.70 15.83 0.01
N VAL A 243 7.38 15.95 0.19
CA VAL A 243 6.41 15.94 -0.92
C VAL A 243 6.72 17.05 -1.94
N LYS A 244 6.95 18.29 -1.48
CA LYS A 244 7.28 19.41 -2.37
C LYS A 244 8.54 19.16 -3.18
N LEU A 245 9.58 18.57 -2.57
CA LEU A 245 10.82 18.24 -3.27
C LEU A 245 10.61 17.15 -4.33
N VAL A 246 9.87 16.09 -3.99
CA VAL A 246 9.48 15.02 -4.93
C VAL A 246 8.68 15.60 -6.09
N ARG A 247 7.70 16.45 -5.84
CA ARG A 247 6.84 17.04 -6.86
C ARG A 247 7.59 17.83 -7.93
N THR A 248 8.72 18.44 -7.56
CA THR A 248 9.60 19.17 -8.51
C THR A 248 10.64 18.26 -9.18
N THR A 249 10.52 16.93 -9.05
CA THR A 249 11.50 15.97 -9.56
C THR A 249 10.82 14.98 -10.51
N PRO A 250 11.02 15.11 -11.84
CA PRO A 250 10.31 14.27 -12.83
C PRO A 250 10.56 12.77 -12.69
N THR A 251 11.70 12.37 -12.11
CA THR A 251 12.06 10.96 -11.89
C THR A 251 11.55 10.41 -10.57
N ALA A 252 10.84 11.22 -9.76
CA ALA A 252 10.40 10.83 -8.43
C ALA A 252 8.88 10.89 -8.28
N SER A 253 8.34 9.97 -7.48
CA SER A 253 6.95 9.95 -7.01
C SER A 253 6.94 9.63 -5.52
N CYS A 254 5.80 9.81 -4.84
CA CYS A 254 5.67 9.48 -3.42
C CYS A 254 4.28 8.98 -3.04
N GLU A 255 4.23 8.27 -1.93
CA GLU A 255 3.00 7.80 -1.30
C GLU A 255 2.85 8.37 0.12
N ALA A 256 1.61 8.39 0.61
CA ALA A 256 1.30 8.61 2.01
C ALA A 256 0.33 7.55 2.50
N SER A 257 0.35 7.25 3.80
CA SER A 257 -0.53 6.24 4.38
C SER A 257 -1.59 6.85 5.31
N ALA A 258 -2.71 6.14 5.50
CA ALA A 258 -3.83 6.62 6.29
C ALA A 258 -3.42 7.05 7.70
N GLN A 259 -2.49 6.34 8.35
CA GLN A 259 -1.97 6.68 9.67
C GLN A 259 -1.25 8.03 9.68
N HIS A 260 -0.45 8.36 8.66
CA HIS A 260 0.25 9.64 8.55
C HIS A 260 -0.67 10.80 8.16
N LEU A 261 -1.74 10.51 7.42
CA LEU A 261 -2.73 11.50 6.98
C LEU A 261 -3.74 11.86 8.07
N LEU A 262 -4.12 10.91 8.94
CA LEU A 262 -5.27 11.06 9.85
C LEU A 262 -4.90 11.08 11.32
N LEU A 263 -3.73 10.56 11.72
CA LEU A 263 -3.26 10.55 13.10
C LEU A 263 -2.14 11.56 13.30
N ASN A 264 -2.05 12.08 14.52
CA ASN A 264 -0.91 12.88 14.99
C ASN A 264 -0.34 12.28 16.28
N THR A 265 0.71 12.86 16.83
CA THR A 265 1.40 12.37 18.03
C THR A 265 0.49 12.17 19.25
N ARG A 266 -0.72 12.75 19.29
CA ARG A 266 -1.70 12.49 20.35
C ARG A 266 -2.18 11.04 20.38
N ALA A 267 -2.11 10.32 19.25
CA ALA A 267 -2.48 8.91 19.17
C ALA A 267 -1.66 8.04 20.15
N PHE A 268 -0.40 8.40 20.41
CA PHE A 268 0.46 7.67 21.32
C PHE A 268 0.00 7.71 22.78
N ARG A 269 -0.75 8.76 23.19
CA ARG A 269 -1.32 8.83 24.54
C ARG A 269 -2.38 7.75 24.78
N LYS A 270 -3.11 7.36 23.74
CA LYS A 270 -4.20 6.37 23.82
C LYS A 270 -3.74 4.97 23.48
N PHE A 271 -2.84 4.83 22.51
CA PHE A 271 -2.49 3.54 21.93
C PHE A 271 -1.07 3.08 22.22
N GLY A 272 -0.23 3.95 22.81
CA GLY A 272 1.15 3.61 23.17
C GLY A 272 1.91 3.01 22.00
N THR A 273 2.57 1.88 22.27
CA THR A 273 3.37 1.15 21.27
C THR A 273 2.55 0.56 20.12
N LEU A 274 1.23 0.39 20.25
CA LEU A 274 0.37 -0.06 19.16
C LEU A 274 0.31 0.95 17.99
N ALA A 275 0.61 2.24 18.26
CA ALA A 275 0.67 3.29 17.24
C ALA A 275 2.07 3.47 16.63
N ILE A 276 3.07 2.68 17.02
CA ILE A 276 4.44 2.78 16.50
C ILE A 276 4.50 2.24 15.06
N CYS A 277 4.98 3.11 14.17
CA CYS A 277 5.39 2.80 12.79
C CYS A 277 6.68 3.59 12.47
N VAL A 278 7.32 3.27 11.37
CA VAL A 278 8.56 3.90 10.90
C VAL A 278 8.41 4.23 9.41
N PRO A 279 8.43 5.52 9.03
CA PRO A 279 8.56 6.73 9.85
C PRO A 279 7.42 6.89 10.85
N PRO A 280 7.63 7.60 11.97
CA PRO A 280 6.58 7.74 12.98
C PRO A 280 5.48 8.71 12.58
N ILE A 281 4.32 8.56 13.21
CA ILE A 281 3.22 9.51 13.15
C ILE A 281 3.75 10.87 13.67
N ARG A 282 3.54 11.94 12.89
CA ARG A 282 4.10 13.27 13.12
C ARG A 282 3.19 14.19 13.94
N THR A 283 3.66 15.40 14.20
CA THR A 283 2.93 16.46 14.87
C THR A 283 1.71 16.92 14.05
N GLU A 284 0.78 17.64 14.67
CA GLU A 284 -0.41 18.13 13.96
C GLU A 284 -0.09 19.10 12.81
N PRO A 285 0.86 20.06 12.94
CA PRO A 285 1.25 20.90 11.81
C PRO A 285 1.78 20.12 10.61
N GLU A 286 2.62 19.10 10.84
CA GLU A 286 3.16 18.23 9.77
C GLU A 286 2.05 17.39 9.14
N ARG A 287 1.22 16.72 9.95
CA ARG A 287 0.07 15.95 9.48
C ARG A 287 -0.90 16.79 8.64
N SER A 288 -1.28 17.98 9.14
CA SER A 288 -2.24 18.85 8.43
C SER A 288 -1.65 19.40 7.13
N GLY A 289 -0.36 19.71 7.13
CA GLY A 289 0.38 20.07 5.93
C GLY A 289 0.44 18.95 4.89
N LEU A 290 0.71 17.70 5.32
CA LEU A 290 0.68 16.52 4.47
C LEU A 290 -0.71 16.26 3.90
N TRP A 291 -1.76 16.33 4.75
CA TRP A 291 -3.15 16.17 4.33
C TRP A 291 -3.52 17.15 3.23
N ARG A 292 -3.14 18.43 3.39
CA ARG A 292 -3.41 19.44 2.37
C ARG A 292 -2.77 19.09 1.03
N LEU A 293 -1.50 18.72 1.01
CA LEU A 293 -0.81 18.31 -0.22
C LEU A 293 -1.42 17.05 -0.83
N PHE A 294 -1.80 16.07 0.00
CA PHE A 294 -2.47 14.85 -0.45
C PHE A 294 -3.81 15.16 -1.12
N SER A 295 -4.65 15.96 -0.48
CA SER A 295 -5.99 16.30 -0.99
C SER A 295 -5.95 17.18 -2.25
N HIS A 296 -4.87 17.95 -2.47
CA HIS A 296 -4.73 18.86 -3.62
C HIS A 296 -3.97 18.26 -4.82
N GLY A 297 -3.46 17.02 -4.72
CA GLY A 297 -2.88 16.33 -5.87
C GLY A 297 -1.35 16.24 -5.89
N ASP A 298 -0.67 16.67 -4.82
CA ASP A 298 0.79 16.67 -4.78
C ASP A 298 1.41 15.34 -4.34
N VAL A 299 0.64 14.44 -3.72
CA VAL A 299 1.06 13.08 -3.36
C VAL A 299 0.50 12.12 -4.40
N ASP A 300 1.31 11.25 -4.96
CA ASP A 300 0.92 10.39 -6.08
C ASP A 300 0.01 9.23 -5.65
N MET A 301 0.24 8.61 -4.51
CA MET A 301 -0.47 7.40 -4.10
C MET A 301 -0.88 7.40 -2.63
N LEU A 302 -1.97 6.68 -2.37
CA LEU A 302 -2.31 6.16 -1.05
C LEU A 302 -1.78 4.73 -0.98
N ALA A 303 -0.96 4.42 0.02
CA ALA A 303 -0.57 3.06 0.34
C ALA A 303 -0.79 2.79 1.83
N SER A 304 -1.13 1.58 2.20
CA SER A 304 -1.45 1.28 3.60
C SER A 304 -0.22 1.17 4.49
N ASP A 305 0.91 0.77 3.93
CA ASP A 305 2.06 0.26 4.70
C ASP A 305 1.60 -0.81 5.69
N HIS A 306 0.71 -1.71 5.22
CA HIS A 306 0.21 -2.81 6.03
C HIS A 306 1.39 -3.65 6.54
N ALA A 307 1.67 -3.52 7.85
CA ALA A 307 2.83 -4.13 8.47
C ALA A 307 2.42 -4.86 9.76
N PRO A 308 1.85 -6.07 9.63
CA PRO A 308 1.33 -6.85 10.74
C PRO A 308 2.45 -7.41 11.62
N HIS A 309 2.16 -7.45 12.94
CA HIS A 309 2.97 -8.04 13.99
C HIS A 309 2.08 -8.72 15.02
N THR A 310 2.64 -9.58 15.85
CA THR A 310 1.88 -10.12 16.98
C THR A 310 1.68 -9.05 18.07
N ILE A 311 0.69 -9.24 18.92
CA ILE A 311 0.42 -8.29 20.01
C ILE A 311 1.60 -8.26 21.00
N GLU A 312 2.25 -9.40 21.24
CA GLU A 312 3.40 -9.54 22.12
C GLU A 312 4.62 -8.77 21.58
N GLU A 313 4.82 -8.76 20.25
CA GLU A 313 5.88 -7.96 19.63
C GLU A 313 5.58 -6.47 19.70
N LYS A 314 4.31 -6.08 19.71
CA LYS A 314 3.87 -4.68 19.78
C LYS A 314 3.89 -4.11 21.19
N THR A 315 3.58 -4.92 22.20
CA THR A 315 3.39 -4.46 23.58
C THR A 315 4.65 -4.70 24.45
N ARG A 316 5.78 -4.11 24.01
CA ARG A 316 7.03 -4.15 24.77
C ARG A 316 7.17 -2.92 25.68
N THR A 317 7.71 -3.12 26.89
CA THR A 317 7.99 -2.04 27.85
C THR A 317 9.05 -1.09 27.31
N ASP A 318 10.14 -1.65 26.77
CA ASP A 318 11.13 -0.89 26.00
C ASP A 318 10.58 -0.66 24.59
N THR A 319 10.30 0.59 24.28
CA THR A 319 9.72 0.99 22.98
C THR A 319 10.64 0.69 21.80
N PHE A 320 11.98 0.69 21.99
CA PHE A 320 12.93 0.36 20.93
C PHE A 320 12.93 -1.14 20.59
N GLN A 321 12.38 -1.98 21.46
CA GLN A 321 12.17 -3.41 21.21
C GLN A 321 10.76 -3.71 20.64
N ALA A 322 9.85 -2.73 20.70
CA ALA A 322 8.51 -2.89 20.14
C ALA A 322 8.56 -2.92 18.60
N ALA A 323 7.88 -3.87 18.00
CA ALA A 323 7.82 -3.98 16.56
C ALA A 323 7.10 -2.75 15.94
N SER A 324 7.71 -2.17 14.89
CA SER A 324 7.16 -1.02 14.19
C SER A 324 6.30 -1.48 13.01
N GLY A 325 5.01 -1.12 13.03
CA GLY A 325 4.06 -1.44 11.95
C GLY A 325 2.62 -1.40 12.42
N ILE A 326 1.74 -1.05 11.49
CA ILE A 326 0.28 -0.94 11.69
C ILE A 326 -0.41 -1.72 10.58
N PRO A 327 -1.39 -2.62 10.88
CA PRO A 327 -2.20 -3.23 9.85
C PRO A 327 -3.14 -2.18 9.24
N GLY A 328 -3.09 -1.99 7.91
CA GLY A 328 -3.78 -0.91 7.21
C GLY A 328 -4.81 -1.35 6.18
N LEU A 329 -4.73 -2.57 5.63
CA LEU A 329 -5.55 -3.02 4.50
C LEU A 329 -7.06 -2.89 4.76
N GLU A 330 -7.53 -3.33 5.92
CA GLU A 330 -8.97 -3.33 6.25
C GLU A 330 -9.49 -1.98 6.75
N THR A 331 -8.61 -0.99 6.92
CA THR A 331 -9.00 0.31 7.49
C THR A 331 -8.83 1.48 6.51
N SER A 332 -7.88 1.43 5.60
CA SER A 332 -7.50 2.58 4.77
C SER A 332 -8.67 3.07 3.90
N LEU A 333 -9.34 2.21 3.14
CA LEU A 333 -10.44 2.64 2.28
C LEU A 333 -11.65 3.16 3.05
N PRO A 334 -12.18 2.51 4.11
CA PRO A 334 -13.27 3.06 4.92
C PRO A 334 -12.94 4.40 5.57
N LEU A 335 -11.69 4.61 6.01
CA LEU A 335 -11.23 5.88 6.55
C LEU A 335 -11.23 6.98 5.48
N MET A 336 -10.76 6.68 4.25
CA MET A 336 -10.77 7.63 3.14
C MET A 336 -12.18 7.92 2.62
N LEU A 337 -13.07 6.92 2.51
CA LEU A 337 -14.49 7.12 2.20
C LEU A 337 -15.17 8.05 3.21
N THR A 338 -14.77 7.95 4.48
CA THR A 338 -15.23 8.88 5.53
C THR A 338 -14.76 10.32 5.24
N GLN A 339 -13.56 10.52 4.69
CA GLN A 339 -13.12 11.86 4.31
C GLN A 339 -13.89 12.36 3.07
N VAL A 340 -14.24 11.47 2.16
CA VAL A 340 -15.09 11.79 1.01
C VAL A 340 -16.49 12.21 1.49
N SER A 341 -17.12 11.45 2.39
CA SER A 341 -18.44 11.77 2.95
C SER A 341 -18.48 13.10 3.71
N ARG A 342 -17.33 13.54 4.24
CA ARG A 342 -17.15 14.83 4.94
C ARG A 342 -16.78 15.98 4.00
N GLY A 343 -16.68 15.74 2.68
CA GLY A 343 -16.25 16.75 1.71
C GLY A 343 -14.78 17.18 1.83
N LYS A 344 -13.95 16.43 2.57
CA LYS A 344 -12.52 16.71 2.76
C LYS A 344 -11.62 16.08 1.71
N LEU A 345 -12.14 15.15 0.93
CA LEU A 345 -11.48 14.50 -0.20
C LEU A 345 -12.52 14.28 -1.29
N SER A 346 -12.19 14.53 -2.56
CA SER A 346 -13.10 14.18 -3.66
C SER A 346 -13.02 12.69 -3.97
N LEU A 347 -14.12 12.09 -4.44
CA LEU A 347 -14.13 10.70 -4.88
C LEU A 347 -13.17 10.48 -6.05
N THR A 348 -13.07 11.46 -6.96
CA THR A 348 -12.09 11.46 -8.06
C THR A 348 -10.67 11.32 -7.52
N ARG A 349 -10.34 12.13 -6.52
CA ARG A 349 -9.00 12.09 -5.92
C ARG A 349 -8.71 10.76 -5.23
N LEU A 350 -9.71 10.19 -4.55
CA LEU A 350 -9.56 8.85 -3.94
C LEU A 350 -9.26 7.79 -5.00
N ILE A 351 -10.02 7.76 -6.11
CA ILE A 351 -9.77 6.83 -7.23
C ILE A 351 -8.38 7.06 -7.82
N GLU A 352 -8.00 8.31 -8.01
CA GLU A 352 -6.71 8.67 -8.57
C GLU A 352 -5.56 8.07 -7.75
N VAL A 353 -5.52 8.33 -6.42
CA VAL A 353 -4.41 7.91 -5.56
C VAL A 353 -4.42 6.43 -5.19
N ALA A 354 -5.58 5.77 -5.23
CA ALA A 354 -5.72 4.39 -4.78
C ALA A 354 -5.91 3.38 -5.94
N ALA A 355 -6.02 3.84 -7.18
CA ALA A 355 -6.17 2.96 -8.34
C ALA A 355 -5.40 3.45 -9.57
N THR A 356 -5.72 4.65 -10.08
CA THR A 356 -5.20 5.12 -11.38
C THR A 356 -3.70 5.41 -11.33
N ARG A 357 -3.24 6.19 -10.35
CA ARG A 357 -1.82 6.57 -10.24
C ARG A 357 -0.91 5.39 -9.90
N PRO A 358 -1.25 4.48 -8.95
CA PRO A 358 -0.49 3.25 -8.76
C PRO A 358 -0.34 2.45 -10.05
N ALA A 359 -1.44 2.23 -10.79
CA ALA A 359 -1.39 1.50 -12.06
C ALA A 359 -0.44 2.16 -13.08
N GLN A 360 -0.48 3.50 -13.20
CA GLN A 360 0.39 4.26 -14.12
C GLN A 360 1.87 4.17 -13.71
N ILE A 361 2.19 4.39 -12.42
CA ILE A 361 3.58 4.46 -11.94
C ILE A 361 4.27 3.09 -12.05
N PHE A 362 3.53 2.01 -11.82
CA PHE A 362 4.03 0.64 -11.89
C PHE A 362 3.73 -0.07 -13.22
N HIS A 363 3.19 0.65 -14.21
CA HIS A 363 2.90 0.15 -15.58
C HIS A 363 1.96 -1.07 -15.61
N LEU A 364 0.90 -1.08 -14.79
CA LEU A 364 -0.13 -2.10 -14.86
C LEU A 364 -1.11 -1.77 -16.00
N THR A 365 -1.02 -2.49 -17.10
CA THR A 365 -1.68 -2.12 -18.37
C THR A 365 -3.20 -2.15 -18.32
N ASN A 366 -3.81 -3.13 -17.65
CA ASN A 366 -5.25 -3.37 -17.67
C ASN A 366 -5.93 -3.16 -16.30
N LYS A 367 -5.34 -2.34 -15.42
CA LYS A 367 -5.83 -2.09 -14.06
C LYS A 367 -5.98 -0.60 -13.77
N GLY A 368 -6.61 -0.26 -12.67
CA GLY A 368 -6.71 1.12 -12.16
C GLY A 368 -7.80 1.99 -12.79
N ALA A 369 -8.67 1.42 -13.63
CA ALA A 369 -9.83 2.12 -14.21
C ALA A 369 -11.00 1.16 -14.46
N LEU A 370 -12.23 1.66 -14.37
CA LEU A 370 -13.41 0.98 -14.92
C LEU A 370 -13.48 1.28 -16.41
N ARG A 371 -13.00 0.35 -17.23
CA ARG A 371 -12.95 0.47 -18.69
C ARG A 371 -13.18 -0.89 -19.33
N GLU A 372 -13.90 -0.91 -20.45
CA GLU A 372 -14.07 -2.12 -21.25
C GLU A 372 -12.72 -2.71 -21.65
N GLN A 373 -12.61 -4.02 -21.64
CA GLN A 373 -11.41 -4.85 -21.86
C GLN A 373 -10.38 -4.82 -20.74
N PHE A 374 -10.55 -4.02 -19.69
CA PHE A 374 -9.71 -4.08 -18.49
C PHE A 374 -10.08 -5.30 -17.64
N ASP A 375 -9.16 -5.71 -16.78
CA ASP A 375 -9.42 -6.75 -15.78
C ASP A 375 -10.64 -6.36 -14.95
N ALA A 376 -11.52 -7.31 -14.68
CA ALA A 376 -12.68 -7.07 -13.83
C ALA A 376 -12.28 -7.09 -12.35
N ASP A 377 -11.41 -6.14 -11.99
CA ASP A 377 -11.01 -5.78 -10.65
C ASP A 377 -11.86 -4.60 -10.20
N ILE A 378 -12.91 -4.88 -9.42
CA ILE A 378 -13.95 -3.91 -9.08
C ILE A 378 -14.23 -3.95 -7.58
N VAL A 379 -14.39 -2.78 -6.96
CA VAL A 379 -14.91 -2.66 -5.61
C VAL A 379 -16.23 -1.89 -5.62
N LEU A 380 -17.26 -2.49 -5.04
CA LEU A 380 -18.54 -1.86 -4.79
C LEU A 380 -18.54 -1.28 -3.38
N VAL A 381 -18.83 0.00 -3.24
CA VAL A 381 -18.89 0.66 -1.94
C VAL A 381 -20.28 1.21 -1.65
N ASP A 382 -20.75 1.03 -0.43
CA ASP A 382 -21.94 1.72 0.08
C ASP A 382 -21.48 3.05 0.70
N PRO A 383 -21.76 4.21 0.07
CA PRO A 383 -21.34 5.51 0.56
C PRO A 383 -22.03 5.96 1.85
N LYS A 384 -23.15 5.30 2.23
CA LYS A 384 -23.98 5.67 3.40
C LYS A 384 -23.79 4.73 4.58
N ALA A 385 -23.22 3.55 4.37
CA ALA A 385 -23.00 2.57 5.43
C ALA A 385 -22.18 3.18 6.57
N LYS A 386 -22.55 2.85 7.80
CA LYS A 386 -21.83 3.30 9.00
C LYS A 386 -21.21 2.11 9.71
N SER A 387 -19.95 2.26 10.10
CA SER A 387 -19.23 1.23 10.85
C SER A 387 -18.33 1.84 11.93
N ILE A 388 -17.84 0.98 12.81
CA ILE A 388 -16.85 1.33 13.82
C ILE A 388 -15.67 0.39 13.60
N VAL A 389 -14.46 0.94 13.54
CA VAL A 389 -13.24 0.14 13.39
C VAL A 389 -13.05 -0.73 14.63
N ASP A 390 -13.15 -2.03 14.44
CA ASP A 390 -12.92 -3.04 15.48
C ASP A 390 -11.89 -4.07 14.99
N PRO A 391 -10.64 -4.04 15.51
CA PRO A 391 -9.60 -4.95 15.05
C PRO A 391 -9.87 -6.43 15.36
N LYS A 392 -10.82 -6.75 16.25
CA LYS A 392 -11.22 -8.15 16.49
C LYS A 392 -11.85 -8.80 15.27
N LYS A 393 -12.44 -7.98 14.37
CA LYS A 393 -13.10 -8.43 13.14
C LYS A 393 -12.14 -8.56 11.94
N PHE A 394 -10.89 -8.11 12.06
CA PHE A 394 -9.93 -8.18 10.96
C PHE A 394 -9.67 -9.62 10.53
N LEU A 395 -9.53 -9.85 9.24
CA LEU A 395 -9.05 -11.12 8.68
C LEU A 395 -7.55 -11.24 8.79
N SER A 396 -6.81 -10.11 8.72
CA SER A 396 -5.41 -10.07 9.10
C SER A 396 -5.16 -10.70 10.47
N LYS A 397 -4.05 -11.40 10.63
CA LYS A 397 -3.63 -11.95 11.94
C LYS A 397 -3.36 -10.86 12.98
N ALA A 398 -3.07 -9.64 12.56
CA ALA A 398 -2.80 -8.51 13.43
C ALA A 398 -4.10 -7.88 13.96
N LYS A 399 -4.52 -8.27 15.17
CA LYS A 399 -5.77 -7.84 15.80
C LYS A 399 -5.63 -6.54 16.62
N TYR A 400 -4.91 -5.55 16.08
CA TYR A 400 -4.74 -4.23 16.69
C TYR A 400 -4.76 -3.12 15.62
N THR A 401 -5.06 -1.90 16.04
CA THR A 401 -4.92 -0.69 15.19
C THR A 401 -5.06 0.57 16.06
N PRO A 402 -4.33 1.65 15.76
CA PRO A 402 -4.54 2.95 16.41
C PRO A 402 -5.85 3.63 15.96
N PHE A 403 -6.58 3.03 15.02
CA PHE A 403 -7.90 3.50 14.60
C PHE A 403 -9.07 2.81 15.35
N LYS A 404 -8.80 1.94 16.33
CA LYS A 404 -9.86 1.28 17.11
C LYS A 404 -10.85 2.29 17.68
N GLY A 405 -12.15 2.07 17.38
CA GLY A 405 -13.24 2.93 17.81
C GLY A 405 -13.53 4.13 16.90
N PHE A 406 -12.78 4.32 15.80
CA PHE A 406 -13.12 5.33 14.79
C PHE A 406 -14.45 4.98 14.12
N ARG A 407 -15.31 6.01 13.97
CA ARG A 407 -16.58 5.89 13.25
C ARG A 407 -16.34 6.21 11.79
N CYS A 408 -16.66 5.25 10.91
CA CYS A 408 -16.56 5.38 9.47
C CYS A 408 -17.93 5.59 8.84
N THR A 409 -17.96 6.36 7.77
CA THR A 409 -19.09 6.51 6.84
C THR A 409 -18.59 6.15 5.45
N GLY A 410 -19.26 5.18 4.82
CA GLY A 410 -18.79 4.47 3.65
C GLY A 410 -18.10 3.16 4.02
N ALA A 411 -18.48 2.09 3.33
CA ALA A 411 -17.95 0.74 3.55
C ALA A 411 -17.80 0.00 2.22
N VAL A 412 -16.88 -0.96 2.19
CA VAL A 412 -16.78 -1.94 1.11
C VAL A 412 -17.97 -2.89 1.21
N ALA A 413 -18.78 -2.96 0.17
CA ALA A 413 -19.92 -3.89 0.05
C ALA A 413 -19.46 -5.20 -0.60
N CYS A 414 -18.78 -5.11 -1.76
CA CYS A 414 -18.30 -6.27 -2.50
C CYS A 414 -16.92 -5.97 -3.10
N THR A 415 -16.09 -7.01 -3.25
CA THR A 415 -14.83 -6.96 -3.99
C THR A 415 -14.80 -8.09 -5.01
N ILE A 416 -14.57 -7.73 -6.26
CA ILE A 416 -14.44 -8.62 -7.41
C ILE A 416 -12.98 -8.56 -7.86
N VAL A 417 -12.33 -9.72 -7.96
CA VAL A 417 -10.94 -9.89 -8.37
C VAL A 417 -10.90 -10.78 -9.61
N ASN A 418 -10.32 -10.29 -10.70
CA ASN A 418 -10.25 -11.02 -11.96
C ASN A 418 -11.62 -11.60 -12.40
N GLY A 419 -12.71 -10.85 -12.16
CA GLY A 419 -14.07 -11.25 -12.52
C GLY A 419 -14.75 -12.21 -11.53
N VAL A 420 -14.15 -12.53 -10.40
CA VAL A 420 -14.72 -13.40 -9.37
C VAL A 420 -15.12 -12.57 -8.15
N LEU A 421 -16.34 -12.74 -7.65
CA LEU A 421 -16.78 -12.16 -6.38
C LEU A 421 -16.04 -12.87 -5.23
N VAL A 422 -15.07 -12.19 -4.63
CA VAL A 422 -14.20 -12.75 -3.59
C VAL A 422 -14.66 -12.40 -2.19
N ALA A 423 -15.11 -11.16 -1.98
CA ALA A 423 -15.53 -10.69 -0.67
C ALA A 423 -16.86 -9.92 -0.75
N GLU A 424 -17.69 -10.10 0.27
CA GLU A 424 -18.97 -9.43 0.44
C GLU A 424 -19.24 -9.16 1.92
N ALA A 425 -19.72 -7.96 2.23
CA ALA A 425 -20.09 -7.53 3.60
C ALA A 425 -19.02 -7.85 4.66
N GLY A 426 -17.74 -7.64 4.31
CA GLY A 426 -16.60 -7.88 5.21
C GLY A 426 -16.24 -9.36 5.43
N LYS A 427 -16.72 -10.26 4.59
CA LYS A 427 -16.43 -11.70 4.64
C LYS A 427 -15.92 -12.20 3.30
N ILE A 428 -15.10 -13.22 3.30
CA ILE A 428 -14.75 -13.99 2.11
C ILE A 428 -15.91 -14.88 1.74
N VAL A 429 -16.35 -14.81 0.48
CA VAL A 429 -17.50 -15.59 -0.06
C VAL A 429 -17.10 -16.43 -1.28
N GLY A 430 -16.04 -16.04 -1.99
CA GLY A 430 -15.51 -16.75 -3.14
C GLY A 430 -14.24 -17.55 -2.83
N GLN A 431 -13.76 -18.25 -3.85
CA GLN A 431 -12.46 -18.92 -3.82
C GLN A 431 -11.30 -17.94 -4.06
N ALA A 432 -10.08 -18.40 -3.84
CA ALA A 432 -8.87 -17.67 -4.20
C ALA A 432 -8.82 -17.41 -5.71
N ALA A 433 -8.95 -16.15 -6.12
CA ALA A 433 -9.00 -15.72 -7.53
C ALA A 433 -7.84 -14.77 -7.90
N GLY A 434 -7.02 -14.39 -6.90
CA GLY A 434 -5.86 -13.54 -7.10
C GLY A 434 -4.74 -14.27 -7.84
N GLN A 435 -3.95 -13.51 -8.58
CA GLN A 435 -2.83 -13.98 -9.38
C GLN A 435 -1.55 -13.25 -9.00
N VAL A 436 -0.40 -13.87 -9.29
CA VAL A 436 0.88 -13.17 -9.20
C VAL A 436 1.02 -12.26 -10.42
N ILE A 437 1.09 -10.96 -10.16
CA ILE A 437 1.32 -9.92 -11.18
C ILE A 437 2.83 -9.77 -11.40
N ARG A 438 3.25 -9.81 -12.65
CA ARG A 438 4.65 -9.62 -13.04
C ARG A 438 4.81 -8.31 -13.80
N ALA A 439 5.94 -7.62 -13.59
CA ALA A 439 6.31 -6.50 -14.45
C ALA A 439 6.44 -6.98 -15.90
N THR A 440 5.93 -6.19 -16.86
CA THR A 440 6.01 -6.43 -18.32
C THR A 440 7.15 -5.63 -18.93
#